data_761b9e64c284872fa75aa791bc57e220
#
_entry.id   761b9e64c284872fa75aa791bc57e220
#
_cell.length_a   1.000
_cell.length_b   1.000
_cell.length_c   1.000
_cell.angle_alpha   90.00
_cell.angle_beta   90.00
_cell.angle_gamma   90.00
#
_symmetry.space_group_name_H-M   'P 1'
#
loop_
_entity.id
_entity.type
_entity.pdbx_description
1 polymer ?
#
loop_
_entity_poly.entity_id
_entity_poly.type
_entity_poly.pdbx_seq_one_letter_code
_entity_poly.pdbx_strand_id
1 'polypeptide(L)'
;MRLLARIGLCCLLAFMLGPMNAQENPLKIVLAIHATPQGNALYLETKLNGKPARLLLDTGSTVSLCDWKLCGEAPKAASLELGYWHTDSEDIRPKDLSSLSLQAGIRVDGVLGLLTMARFRRVTFDFQRHNLELEP
;
A
#
# COMPACT_ATOMS: atom_id res chain seq x y z
N MET A 1 34.22 -65.96 37.81
CA MET A 1 34.87 -64.71 37.40
C MET A 1 33.81 -63.82 36.82
N ARG A 2 33.67 -62.64 37.37
CA ARG A 2 32.51 -61.74 37.19
C ARG A 2 32.74 -60.78 36.02
N LEU A 3 31.84 -60.81 35.05
CA LEU A 3 31.83 -59.83 33.95
C LEU A 3 30.73 -58.82 34.24
N LEU A 4 31.11 -57.58 34.58
CA LEU A 4 30.20 -56.46 34.80
C LEU A 4 29.90 -55.82 33.46
N ALA A 5 28.67 -55.97 33.00
CA ALA A 5 28.12 -55.23 31.84
C ALA A 5 27.72 -53.84 32.32
N ARG A 6 28.39 -52.80 31.83
CA ARG A 6 27.98 -51.42 31.97
C ARG A 6 26.97 -51.09 30.86
N ILE A 7 25.74 -50.95 31.26
CA ILE A 7 24.69 -50.43 30.41
C ILE A 7 24.81 -48.90 30.36
N GLY A 8 25.29 -48.37 29.25
CA GLY A 8 25.31 -46.96 29.01
C GLY A 8 23.91 -46.44 28.67
N LEU A 9 23.35 -45.64 29.55
CA LEU A 9 22.07 -44.94 29.32
C LEU A 9 22.31 -43.75 28.36
N CYS A 10 21.98 -44.00 27.08
CA CYS A 10 22.03 -42.95 26.07
C CYS A 10 20.77 -42.12 26.20
N CYS A 11 20.86 -40.96 26.87
CA CYS A 11 19.79 -39.95 26.89
C CYS A 11 19.63 -39.38 25.52
N LEU A 12 18.62 -39.84 24.79
CA LEU A 12 18.10 -39.19 23.59
C LEU A 12 17.39 -37.91 24.03
N LEU A 13 18.08 -36.80 23.99
CA LEU A 13 17.47 -35.47 23.99
C LEU A 13 16.83 -35.27 22.60
N ALA A 14 15.56 -35.65 22.46
CA ALA A 14 14.74 -35.26 21.36
C ALA A 14 14.48 -33.75 21.49
N PHE A 15 15.27 -32.96 20.80
CA PHE A 15 14.94 -31.54 20.57
C PHE A 15 13.66 -31.50 19.73
N MET A 16 12.53 -31.24 20.40
CA MET A 16 11.28 -30.88 19.77
C MET A 16 11.48 -29.49 19.17
N LEU A 17 12.03 -29.45 17.95
CA LEU A 17 11.89 -28.30 17.08
C LEU A 17 10.41 -28.27 16.67
N GLY A 18 9.60 -27.55 17.44
CA GLY A 18 8.26 -27.17 17.01
C GLY A 18 8.37 -26.43 15.69
N PRO A 19 7.36 -26.53 14.81
CA PRO A 19 7.37 -25.76 13.58
C PRO A 19 7.48 -24.29 13.97
N MET A 20 8.61 -23.67 13.66
CA MET A 20 8.70 -22.22 13.57
C MET A 20 7.71 -21.84 12.46
N ASN A 21 6.49 -21.48 12.86
CA ASN A 21 5.63 -20.67 12.00
C ASN A 21 6.39 -19.38 11.76
N ALA A 22 7.19 -19.36 10.72
CA ALA A 22 7.56 -18.10 10.09
C ALA A 22 6.23 -17.52 9.61
N GLN A 23 5.65 -16.69 10.45
CA GLN A 23 4.54 -15.83 10.09
C GLN A 23 5.13 -14.94 9.02
N GLU A 24 4.94 -15.33 7.75
CA GLU A 24 5.27 -14.49 6.62
C GLU A 24 4.52 -13.19 6.86
N ASN A 25 5.28 -12.20 7.32
CA ASN A 25 4.76 -10.86 7.46
C ASN A 25 4.35 -10.44 6.04
N PRO A 26 3.06 -10.26 5.74
CA PRO A 26 2.66 -9.94 4.38
C PRO A 26 3.48 -8.74 3.95
N LEU A 27 4.04 -8.81 2.73
CA LEU A 27 4.88 -7.75 2.19
C LEU A 27 4.09 -6.44 2.29
N LYS A 28 4.49 -5.62 3.25
CA LYS A 28 3.86 -4.33 3.50
C LYS A 28 4.41 -3.32 2.52
N ILE A 29 3.53 -2.59 1.86
CA ILE A 29 3.89 -1.44 1.04
C ILE A 29 3.94 -0.23 1.95
N VAL A 30 5.03 0.52 1.92
CA VAL A 30 5.19 1.76 2.67
C VAL A 30 5.44 2.89 1.70
N LEU A 31 4.55 3.87 1.68
CA LEU A 31 4.60 5.05 0.81
C LEU A 31 4.73 6.30 1.65
N ALA A 32 5.62 7.22 1.27
CA ALA A 32 5.70 8.51 1.91
C ALA A 32 4.43 9.34 1.61
N ILE A 33 3.89 9.99 2.63
CA ILE A 33 2.78 10.95 2.50
C ILE A 33 3.27 12.35 2.83
N HIS A 34 2.72 13.33 2.13
CA HIS A 34 3.07 14.72 2.24
C HIS A 34 1.82 15.55 2.54
N ALA A 35 1.95 16.58 3.36
CA ALA A 35 0.90 17.56 3.49
C ALA A 35 0.94 18.56 2.33
N THR A 36 -0.23 19.01 1.88
CA THR A 36 -0.33 20.14 0.93
C THR A 36 0.18 21.42 1.58
N PRO A 37 0.62 22.42 0.81
CA PRO A 37 1.13 23.68 1.37
C PRO A 37 0.16 24.38 2.33
N GLN A 38 -1.16 24.24 2.08
CA GLN A 38 -2.19 24.77 2.98
C GLN A 38 -2.46 23.89 4.20
N GLY A 39 -1.86 22.69 4.27
CA GLY A 39 -2.08 21.74 5.36
C GLY A 39 -3.49 21.15 5.44
N ASN A 40 -4.28 21.28 4.38
CA ASN A 40 -5.69 20.87 4.34
C ASN A 40 -5.93 19.50 3.73
N ALA A 41 -4.90 18.87 3.16
CA ALA A 41 -4.96 17.53 2.58
C ALA A 41 -3.60 16.83 2.63
N LEU A 42 -3.64 15.51 2.46
CA LEU A 42 -2.45 14.67 2.29
C LEU A 42 -2.40 14.15 0.86
N TYR A 43 -1.19 13.99 0.34
CA TYR A 43 -0.96 13.38 -0.96
C TYR A 43 0.22 12.42 -0.93
N LEU A 44 0.28 11.54 -1.90
CA LEU A 44 1.43 10.68 -2.19
C LEU A 44 1.90 10.90 -3.63
N GLU A 45 3.16 10.58 -3.89
CA GLU A 45 3.74 10.54 -5.22
C GLU A 45 3.85 9.10 -5.68
N THR A 46 3.34 8.84 -6.88
CA THR A 46 3.27 7.50 -7.45
C THR A 46 3.26 7.57 -8.98
N LYS A 47 2.77 6.52 -9.64
CA LYS A 47 2.53 6.54 -11.08
C LYS A 47 1.10 6.22 -11.42
N LEU A 48 0.56 6.96 -12.37
CA LEU A 48 -0.75 6.79 -12.95
C LEU A 48 -0.60 6.74 -14.47
N ASN A 49 -1.05 5.66 -15.10
CA ASN A 49 -0.79 5.37 -16.52
C ASN A 49 0.71 5.41 -16.88
N GLY A 50 1.56 4.90 -15.98
CA GLY A 50 3.02 4.87 -16.14
C GLY A 50 3.73 6.23 -16.01
N LYS A 51 2.99 7.32 -15.72
CA LYS A 51 3.53 8.67 -15.55
C LYS A 51 3.56 9.07 -14.09
N PRO A 52 4.59 9.82 -13.64
CA PRO A 52 4.64 10.37 -12.29
C PRO A 52 3.38 11.18 -12.00
N ALA A 53 2.76 10.93 -10.85
CA ALA A 53 1.48 11.50 -10.47
C ALA A 53 1.43 11.79 -8.96
N ARG A 54 0.73 12.89 -8.60
CA ARG A 54 0.38 13.23 -7.22
C ARG A 54 -1.07 12.92 -6.98
N LEU A 55 -1.31 12.00 -6.05
CA LEU A 55 -2.66 11.58 -5.68
C LEU A 55 -3.01 12.12 -4.31
N LEU A 56 -4.09 12.89 -4.20
CA LEU A 56 -4.67 13.20 -2.90
C LEU A 56 -5.25 11.95 -2.26
N LEU A 57 -5.09 11.82 -0.96
CA LEU A 57 -5.69 10.75 -0.17
C LEU A 57 -7.05 11.24 0.33
N ASP A 58 -8.12 10.57 -0.11
CA ASP A 58 -9.48 10.97 0.25
C ASP A 58 -10.34 9.75 0.58
N THR A 59 -10.44 9.46 1.88
CA THR A 59 -11.31 8.38 2.40
C THR A 59 -12.79 8.70 2.29
N GLY A 60 -13.15 9.94 2.01
CA GLY A 60 -14.53 10.39 1.77
C GLY A 60 -14.96 10.20 0.31
N SER A 61 -14.01 10.03 -0.61
CA SER A 61 -14.32 9.72 -2.01
C SER A 61 -14.51 8.21 -2.19
N THR A 62 -15.66 7.80 -2.71
CA THR A 62 -15.92 6.38 -2.98
C THR A 62 -14.99 5.84 -4.06
N VAL A 63 -14.85 6.55 -5.17
CA VAL A 63 -14.03 6.15 -6.32
C VAL A 63 -12.73 6.92 -6.35
N SER A 64 -11.70 6.33 -6.94
CA SER A 64 -10.49 7.06 -7.28
C SER A 64 -10.69 7.88 -8.54
N LEU A 65 -9.96 8.99 -8.64
CA LEU A 65 -10.04 9.90 -9.78
C LEU A 65 -8.68 10.04 -10.44
N CYS A 66 -8.71 10.27 -11.75
CA CYS A 66 -7.54 10.60 -12.54
C CYS A 66 -7.82 11.88 -13.32
N ASP A 67 -6.90 12.84 -13.30
CA ASP A 67 -7.05 14.04 -14.12
C ASP A 67 -7.13 13.66 -15.60
N TRP A 68 -8.14 14.16 -16.30
CA TRP A 68 -8.37 13.83 -17.71
C TRP A 68 -7.19 14.19 -18.63
N LYS A 69 -6.35 15.17 -18.23
CA LYS A 69 -5.12 15.50 -18.97
C LYS A 69 -4.10 14.35 -18.94
N LEU A 70 -4.19 13.50 -17.93
CA LEU A 70 -3.33 12.33 -17.77
C LEU A 70 -3.98 11.05 -18.32
N CYS A 71 -5.27 10.88 -18.08
CA CYS A 71 -6.01 9.64 -18.39
C CYS A 71 -6.89 9.73 -19.65
N GLY A 72 -7.09 10.93 -20.19
CA GLY A 72 -8.07 11.18 -21.24
C GLY A 72 -9.49 11.32 -20.68
N GLU A 73 -10.40 11.87 -21.47
CA GLU A 73 -11.79 12.15 -21.06
C GLU A 73 -12.70 10.93 -21.10
N ALA A 74 -12.37 9.95 -21.93
CA ALA A 74 -13.20 8.75 -22.06
C ALA A 74 -12.95 7.76 -20.90
N PRO A 75 -14.00 7.15 -20.35
CA PRO A 75 -13.86 6.12 -19.34
C PRO A 75 -13.13 4.90 -19.92
N LYS A 76 -12.00 4.60 -19.37
CA LYS A 76 -11.20 3.39 -19.60
C LYS A 76 -10.42 3.07 -18.34
N ALA A 77 -10.01 1.82 -18.21
CA ALA A 77 -9.18 1.42 -17.09
C ALA A 77 -7.91 2.29 -17.02
N ALA A 78 -7.63 2.81 -15.83
CA ALA A 78 -6.38 3.52 -15.57
C ALA A 78 -5.44 2.59 -14.82
N SER A 79 -4.16 2.63 -15.18
CA SER A 79 -3.11 1.90 -14.49
C SER A 79 -2.61 2.71 -13.29
N LEU A 80 -2.63 2.12 -12.11
CA LEU A 80 -2.14 2.72 -10.87
C LEU A 80 -1.05 1.84 -10.26
N GLU A 81 0.07 2.45 -9.90
CA GLU A 81 1.16 1.81 -9.18
C GLU A 81 1.23 2.36 -7.74
N LEU A 82 1.28 1.48 -6.74
CA LEU A 82 1.50 1.82 -5.33
C LEU A 82 2.64 0.96 -4.80
N GLY A 83 3.87 1.48 -4.84
CA GLY A 83 5.07 0.69 -4.60
C GLY A 83 5.20 -0.44 -5.62
N TYR A 84 5.26 -1.69 -5.15
CA TYR A 84 5.32 -2.88 -6.04
C TYR A 84 3.93 -3.37 -6.47
N TRP A 85 2.85 -2.89 -5.85
CA TRP A 85 1.48 -3.24 -6.23
C TRP A 85 1.03 -2.37 -7.40
N HIS A 86 0.35 -3.00 -8.36
CA HIS A 86 -0.23 -2.30 -9.49
C HIS A 86 -1.59 -2.87 -9.84
N THR A 87 -2.42 -2.06 -10.45
CA THR A 87 -3.72 -2.47 -10.98
C THR A 87 -4.09 -1.65 -12.19
N ASP A 88 -4.82 -2.28 -13.11
CA ASP A 88 -5.62 -1.60 -14.12
C ASP A 88 -7.07 -1.63 -13.63
N SER A 89 -7.69 -0.48 -13.46
CA SER A 89 -9.00 -0.42 -12.82
C SER A 89 -9.92 0.58 -13.49
N GLU A 90 -11.13 0.11 -13.78
CA GLU A 90 -12.24 0.96 -14.22
C GLU A 90 -12.85 1.79 -13.06
N ASP A 91 -12.47 1.48 -11.81
CA ASP A 91 -12.88 2.26 -10.63
C ASP A 91 -12.17 3.61 -10.55
N ILE A 92 -11.11 3.83 -11.35
CA ILE A 92 -10.40 5.09 -11.46
C ILE A 92 -11.03 5.89 -12.59
N ARG A 93 -11.77 6.93 -12.24
CA ARG A 93 -12.58 7.70 -13.18
C ARG A 93 -11.87 8.97 -13.63
N PRO A 94 -11.90 9.31 -14.91
CA PRO A 94 -11.38 10.59 -15.39
C PRO A 94 -12.26 11.75 -14.91
N LYS A 95 -11.61 12.83 -14.48
CA LYS A 95 -12.27 14.07 -14.07
C LYS A 95 -11.34 15.26 -14.27
N ASP A 96 -11.89 16.46 -14.47
CA ASP A 96 -11.12 17.70 -14.37
C ASP A 96 -10.78 17.97 -12.90
N LEU A 97 -9.49 17.93 -12.57
CA LEU A 97 -8.98 18.19 -11.23
C LEU A 97 -8.32 19.58 -11.09
N SER A 98 -8.51 20.47 -12.07
CA SER A 98 -7.91 21.80 -12.05
C SER A 98 -8.32 22.62 -10.81
N SER A 99 -9.60 22.57 -10.47
CA SER A 99 -10.14 23.24 -9.27
C SER A 99 -9.52 22.68 -7.97
N LEU A 100 -9.37 21.35 -7.91
CA LEU A 100 -8.77 20.67 -6.78
C LEU A 100 -7.28 21.01 -6.64
N SER A 101 -6.57 21.11 -7.78
CA SER A 101 -5.17 21.55 -7.81
C SER A 101 -4.99 22.95 -7.27
N LEU A 102 -5.88 23.88 -7.61
CA LEU A 102 -5.87 25.24 -7.07
C LEU A 102 -6.11 25.25 -5.56
N GLN A 103 -7.06 24.49 -5.06
CA GLN A 103 -7.37 24.40 -3.64
C GLN A 103 -6.23 23.75 -2.84
N ALA A 104 -5.57 22.76 -3.40
CA ALA A 104 -4.46 22.05 -2.78
C ALA A 104 -3.14 22.85 -2.84
N GLY A 105 -3.02 23.83 -3.74
CA GLY A 105 -1.80 24.59 -3.97
C GLY A 105 -0.67 23.76 -4.61
N ILE A 106 -1.02 22.61 -5.20
CA ILE A 106 -0.11 21.73 -5.94
C ILE A 106 -0.85 21.18 -7.15
N ARG A 107 -0.10 20.68 -8.15
CA ARG A 107 -0.70 19.89 -9.21
C ARG A 107 -1.23 18.58 -8.63
N VAL A 108 -2.50 18.33 -8.77
CA VAL A 108 -3.17 17.09 -8.40
C VAL A 108 -3.49 16.32 -9.68
N ASP A 109 -2.90 15.14 -9.81
CA ASP A 109 -3.07 14.29 -10.98
C ASP A 109 -4.15 13.21 -10.76
N GLY A 110 -4.54 13.01 -9.49
CA GLY A 110 -5.58 12.05 -9.13
C GLY A 110 -5.99 12.14 -7.67
N VAL A 111 -6.96 11.32 -7.33
CA VAL A 111 -7.45 11.11 -5.96
C VAL A 111 -7.47 9.62 -5.69
N LEU A 112 -6.89 9.19 -4.59
CA LEU A 112 -6.97 7.81 -4.12
C LEU A 112 -8.19 7.68 -3.21
N GLY A 113 -9.23 7.04 -3.73
CA GLY A 113 -10.51 6.86 -3.06
C GLY A 113 -10.65 5.53 -2.34
N LEU A 114 -11.78 5.38 -1.66
CA LEU A 114 -12.04 4.27 -0.75
C LEU A 114 -12.05 2.90 -1.45
N LEU A 115 -12.64 2.77 -2.65
CA LEU A 115 -12.70 1.49 -3.36
C LEU A 115 -11.32 0.95 -3.71
N THR A 116 -10.36 1.81 -4.04
CA THR A 116 -8.98 1.38 -4.27
C THR A 116 -8.30 1.00 -2.95
N MET A 117 -8.50 1.78 -1.88
CA MET A 117 -7.97 1.46 -0.55
C MET A 117 -8.53 0.14 -0.02
N ALA A 118 -9.81 -0.17 -0.28
CA ALA A 118 -10.47 -1.40 0.14
C ALA A 118 -9.93 -2.68 -0.54
N ARG A 119 -9.05 -2.55 -1.52
CA ARG A 119 -8.33 -3.70 -2.11
C ARG A 119 -7.23 -4.24 -1.21
N PHE A 120 -6.87 -3.48 -0.18
CA PHE A 120 -5.88 -3.88 0.82
C PHE A 120 -6.59 -4.40 2.07
N ARG A 121 -6.04 -5.43 2.67
CA ARG A 121 -6.55 -5.98 3.94
C ARG A 121 -6.50 -4.94 5.05
N ARG A 122 -5.47 -4.11 5.04
CA ARG A 122 -5.29 -3.01 6.00
C ARG A 122 -4.64 -1.82 5.33
N VAL A 123 -5.14 -0.64 5.68
CA VAL A 123 -4.56 0.65 5.31
C VAL A 123 -4.29 1.41 6.60
N THR A 124 -3.04 1.82 6.83
CA THR A 124 -2.62 2.54 8.03
C THR A 124 -2.00 3.88 7.64
N PHE A 125 -2.53 4.94 8.21
CA PHE A 125 -1.93 6.29 8.12
C PHE A 125 -1.05 6.51 9.34
N ASP A 126 0.26 6.46 9.17
CA ASP A 126 1.23 6.79 10.22
C ASP A 126 1.65 8.25 10.09
N PHE A 127 0.95 9.12 10.81
CA PHE A 127 1.20 10.57 10.77
C PHE A 127 2.52 10.97 11.45
N GLN A 128 3.02 10.16 12.36
CA GLN A 128 4.30 10.44 13.02
C GLN A 128 5.49 10.16 12.10
N ARG A 129 5.38 9.09 11.29
CA ARG A 129 6.40 8.70 10.32
C ARG A 129 6.16 9.24 8.93
N HIS A 130 5.04 9.94 8.72
CA HIS A 130 4.60 10.44 7.41
C HIS A 130 4.51 9.34 6.35
N ASN A 131 3.88 8.22 6.71
CA ASN A 131 3.75 7.05 5.84
C ASN A 131 2.30 6.60 5.71
N LEU A 132 1.97 6.10 4.50
CA LEU A 132 0.83 5.24 4.24
C LEU A 132 1.33 3.80 4.14
N GLU A 133 0.82 2.92 4.97
CA GLU A 133 1.14 1.51 4.94
C GLU A 133 -0.04 0.72 4.39
N LEU A 134 0.23 -0.12 3.39
CA LEU A 134 -0.75 -0.95 2.73
C LEU A 134 -0.37 -2.43 2.91
N GLU A 135 -1.30 -3.23 3.42
CA GLU A 135 -1.13 -4.68 3.52
C GLU A 135 -2.06 -5.34 2.49
N PRO A 136 -1.51 -6.01 1.46
CA PRO A 136 -2.29 -6.74 0.45
C PRO A 136 -3.15 -7.87 1.01
#